data_5f0f29dd1184ac6b401de6027e9a1ed5
#
_entry.id   5f0f29dd1184ac6b401de6027e9a1ed5
#
_cell.length_a   1.000
_cell.length_b   1.000
_cell.length_c   1.000
_cell.angle_alpha   90.00
_cell.angle_beta   90.00
_cell.angle_gamma   90.00
#
_symmetry.space_group_name_H-M   'P 1'
#
loop_
_entity.id
_entity.type
_entity.pdbx_description
1 polymer ?
#
loop_
_entity_poly.entity_id
_entity_poly.type
_entity_poly.pdbx_seq_one_letter_code
_entity_poly.pdbx_strand_id
1 'polypeptide(L)'
;MKLKYVIFEWGGMELPIVFSSYLSHGDVVFDGGKKAKSAGYCELDAKGRWAVSGQSVTLKLDARPQDAMILDTQMACRVSPLQFQLNEEPN
;
A
#
# COMPACT_ATOMS: atom_id res chain seq x y z
N MET A 1 -0.47 -11.60 -8.59
CA MET A 1 -1.74 -10.92 -8.41
C MET A 1 -1.56 -9.42 -8.25
N LYS A 2 -2.32 -8.65 -8.96
CA LYS A 2 -2.20 -7.21 -8.91
C LYS A 2 -3.19 -6.62 -7.93
N LEU A 3 -2.70 -5.80 -7.04
CA LEU A 3 -3.51 -5.14 -6.04
C LEU A 3 -3.49 -3.64 -6.29
N LYS A 4 -4.28 -2.92 -5.54
CA LYS A 4 -4.28 -1.46 -5.60
C LYS A 4 -3.70 -0.92 -4.32
N TYR A 5 -3.18 0.30 -4.36
CA TYR A 5 -2.66 0.93 -3.16
C TYR A 5 -2.89 2.43 -3.18
N VAL A 6 -2.87 3.01 -1.99
CA VAL A 6 -2.89 4.46 -1.82
C VAL A 6 -1.87 4.77 -0.72
N ILE A 7 -1.07 5.79 -0.92
CA ILE A 7 -0.15 6.29 0.09
C ILE A 7 -0.75 7.56 0.66
N PHE A 8 -0.93 7.60 1.98
CA PHE A 8 -1.47 8.76 2.67
C PHE A 8 -0.40 9.46 3.47
N GLU A 9 -0.58 10.77 3.66
CA GLU A 9 0.28 11.48 4.57
C GLU A 9 -0.47 11.63 5.87
N TRP A 10 0.16 11.22 6.97
CA TRP A 10 -0.49 11.29 8.25
C TRP A 10 0.58 11.58 9.30
N GLY A 11 0.46 12.71 9.99
CA GLY A 11 1.41 13.05 11.02
C GLY A 11 2.84 13.17 10.52
N GLY A 12 3.01 13.63 9.29
CA GLY A 12 4.35 13.77 8.74
C GLY A 12 4.92 12.49 8.16
N MET A 13 4.14 11.42 8.17
CA MET A 13 4.60 10.14 7.63
C MET A 13 3.76 9.76 6.44
N GLU A 14 4.34 8.98 5.54
CA GLU A 14 3.60 8.46 4.40
C GLU A 14 3.31 6.99 4.67
N LEU A 15 2.03 6.67 4.72
CA LEU A 15 1.58 5.34 5.10
C LEU A 15 0.80 4.70 3.97
N PRO A 16 1.08 3.43 3.66
CA PRO A 16 0.38 2.75 2.56
C PRO A 16 -0.83 1.97 3.04
N ILE A 17 -1.83 1.89 2.17
CA ILE A 17 -2.92 0.95 2.33
C ILE A 17 -2.97 0.17 1.04
N VAL A 18 -2.91 -1.15 1.15
CA VAL A 18 -2.97 -2.06 0.01
C VAL A 18 -4.30 -2.79 0.08
N PHE A 19 -5.00 -2.87 -1.02
CA PHE A 19 -6.33 -3.46 -1.02
C PHE A 19 -6.64 -4.15 -2.34
N SER A 20 -7.75 -4.87 -2.35
CA SER A 20 -8.16 -5.65 -3.50
C SER A 20 -8.42 -4.79 -4.71
N SER A 21 -8.06 -5.29 -5.88
CA SER A 21 -8.31 -4.57 -7.12
C SER A 21 -9.78 -4.45 -7.45
N TYR A 22 -10.65 -5.15 -6.71
CA TYR A 22 -12.08 -5.04 -6.92
C TYR A 22 -12.64 -3.74 -6.34
N LEU A 23 -11.93 -3.11 -5.42
CA LEU A 23 -12.39 -1.85 -4.87
C LEU A 23 -11.80 -0.70 -5.67
N SER A 24 -12.46 0.43 -5.67
CA SER A 24 -11.87 1.58 -6.33
C SER A 24 -11.00 2.32 -5.32
N HIS A 25 -10.06 3.10 -5.79
CA HIS A 25 -9.21 3.88 -4.89
C HIS A 25 -10.07 4.82 -4.02
N GLY A 26 -11.17 5.31 -4.58
CA GLY A 26 -12.05 6.21 -3.84
C GLY A 26 -12.77 5.55 -2.69
N ASP A 27 -12.88 4.21 -2.72
CA ASP A 27 -13.58 3.48 -1.66
C ASP A 27 -12.76 3.39 -0.39
N VAL A 28 -11.48 3.59 -0.48
CA VAL A 28 -10.59 3.40 0.68
C VAL A 28 -10.01 4.70 1.21
N VAL A 29 -10.33 5.83 0.59
CA VAL A 29 -9.83 7.10 1.10
C VAL A 29 -10.89 7.76 1.96
N PHE A 30 -10.45 8.66 2.80
CA PHE A 30 -11.33 9.45 3.62
C PHE A 30 -10.97 10.90 3.38
N ASP A 31 -11.76 11.81 3.89
CA ASP A 31 -11.61 13.25 3.72
C ASP A 31 -11.50 13.65 2.24
N GLY A 32 -12.17 12.90 1.37
CA GLY A 32 -12.15 13.22 -0.05
C GLY A 32 -10.82 12.99 -0.71
N GLY A 33 -9.94 12.22 -0.08
CA GLY A 33 -8.63 11.92 -0.65
C GLY A 33 -7.64 13.04 -0.47
N LYS A 34 -7.92 14.01 0.39
CA LYS A 34 -7.04 15.15 0.55
C LYS A 34 -5.66 14.80 1.05
N LYS A 35 -5.56 13.72 1.81
CA LYS A 35 -4.27 13.32 2.35
C LYS A 35 -3.57 12.25 1.53
N ALA A 36 -4.17 11.86 0.42
CA ALA A 36 -3.54 10.88 -0.46
C ALA A 36 -2.45 11.56 -1.27
N LYS A 37 -1.28 10.95 -1.31
CA LYS A 37 -0.13 11.50 -2.01
C LYS A 37 0.16 10.78 -3.32
N SER A 38 -0.14 9.50 -3.37
CA SER A 38 0.06 8.72 -4.58
C SER A 38 -0.85 7.52 -4.54
N ALA A 39 -1.08 6.92 -5.68
CA ALA A 39 -1.97 5.78 -5.78
C ALA A 39 -1.70 5.06 -7.09
N GLY A 40 -2.00 3.79 -7.11
CA GLY A 40 -1.82 3.01 -8.33
C GLY A 40 -2.04 1.54 -8.07
N TYR A 41 -1.26 0.72 -8.76
CA TYR A 41 -1.33 -0.72 -8.64
C TYR A 41 -0.01 -1.24 -8.11
N CYS A 42 -0.07 -2.35 -7.40
CA CYS A 42 1.13 -2.94 -6.86
C CYS A 42 1.02 -4.45 -6.89
N GLU A 43 2.17 -5.11 -6.90
CA GLU A 43 2.19 -6.55 -6.81
C GLU A 43 3.57 -6.98 -6.32
N LEU A 44 3.62 -8.17 -5.74
CA LEU A 44 4.89 -8.70 -5.28
C LEU A 44 5.55 -9.44 -6.43
N ASP A 45 6.83 -9.25 -6.59
CA ASP A 45 7.57 -9.97 -7.62
C ASP A 45 8.04 -11.30 -7.06
N ALA A 46 8.78 -12.05 -7.84
CA ALA A 46 9.23 -13.38 -7.46
C ALA A 46 10.14 -13.35 -6.25
N LYS A 47 10.75 -12.23 -5.96
CA LYS A 47 11.65 -12.11 -4.82
C LYS A 47 10.95 -11.55 -3.60
N GLY A 48 9.64 -11.33 -3.69
CA GLY A 48 8.92 -10.79 -2.55
C GLY A 48 9.02 -9.30 -2.40
N ARG A 49 9.45 -8.58 -3.45
CA ARG A 49 9.55 -7.14 -3.40
C ARG A 49 8.35 -6.54 -4.09
N TRP A 50 7.96 -5.37 -3.64
CA TRP A 50 6.81 -4.69 -4.25
C TRP A 50 7.21 -3.95 -5.50
N ALA A 51 6.37 -4.04 -6.52
CA ALA A 51 6.54 -3.25 -7.73
C ALA A 51 5.28 -2.42 -7.89
N VAL A 52 5.40 -1.17 -8.26
CA VAL A 52 4.26 -0.27 -8.39
C VAL A 52 4.16 0.22 -9.82
N SER A 53 2.93 0.54 -10.22
CA SER A 53 2.70 1.04 -11.58
C SER A 53 1.34 1.72 -11.68
N GLY A 54 1.12 2.41 -12.77
CA GLY A 54 -0.21 2.93 -13.10
C GLY A 54 -0.62 4.14 -12.32
N GLN A 55 -1.91 4.28 -12.17
CA GLN A 55 -2.46 5.48 -11.57
C GLN A 55 -3.87 5.22 -11.05
N SER A 56 -4.39 6.15 -10.27
CA SER A 56 -5.77 6.16 -9.88
C SER A 56 -6.47 7.28 -10.63
N VAL A 57 -7.36 6.91 -11.52
CA VAL A 57 -8.12 7.91 -12.26
C VAL A 57 -9.05 8.64 -11.31
N THR A 58 -9.65 7.92 -10.39
CA THR A 58 -10.59 8.50 -9.43
C THR A 58 -9.94 9.58 -8.58
N LEU A 59 -8.74 9.34 -8.10
CA LEU A 59 -8.06 10.28 -7.24
C LEU A 59 -7.16 11.25 -8.01
N LYS A 60 -6.96 10.97 -9.30
CA LYS A 60 -6.09 11.77 -10.15
C LYS A 60 -4.66 11.79 -9.61
N LEU A 61 -4.21 10.63 -9.16
CA LEU A 61 -2.86 10.47 -8.62
C LEU A 61 -2.17 9.33 -9.35
N ASP A 62 -0.86 9.45 -9.46
CA ASP A 62 -0.04 8.44 -10.12
C ASP A 62 0.79 7.69 -9.12
N ALA A 63 1.24 6.50 -9.51
CA ALA A 63 2.22 5.76 -8.74
C ALA A 63 3.55 6.51 -8.85
N ARG A 64 4.29 6.58 -7.76
CA ARG A 64 5.61 7.22 -7.73
C ARG A 64 6.67 6.16 -7.58
N PRO A 65 7.86 6.35 -8.14
CA PRO A 65 8.93 5.35 -7.99
C PRO A 65 9.24 5.01 -6.54
N GLN A 66 9.20 6.01 -5.65
CA GLN A 66 9.51 5.77 -4.25
C GLN A 66 8.45 4.97 -3.52
N ASP A 67 7.27 4.79 -4.11
CA ASP A 67 6.19 4.07 -3.44
C ASP A 67 6.57 2.60 -3.23
N ALA A 68 7.35 2.03 -4.13
CA ALA A 68 7.76 0.64 -3.98
C ALA A 68 8.58 0.46 -2.71
N MET A 69 9.46 1.42 -2.42
CA MET A 69 10.27 1.34 -1.23
C MET A 69 9.42 1.52 0.03
N ILE A 70 8.43 2.40 -0.04
CA ILE A 70 7.53 2.61 1.07
C ILE A 70 6.77 1.33 1.37
N LEU A 71 6.29 0.65 0.34
CA LEU A 71 5.58 -0.61 0.52
C LEU A 71 6.52 -1.67 1.07
N ASP A 72 7.71 -1.79 0.54
CA ASP A 72 8.67 -2.78 1.01
C ASP A 72 8.96 -2.59 2.49
N THR A 73 9.16 -1.36 2.90
CA THR A 73 9.51 -1.06 4.28
C THR A 73 8.33 -1.22 5.22
N GLN A 74 7.21 -0.62 4.88
CA GLN A 74 6.07 -0.60 5.78
C GLN A 74 5.36 -1.94 5.85
N MET A 75 5.18 -2.60 4.73
CA MET A 75 4.47 -3.86 4.73
C MET A 75 5.31 -4.95 5.36
N ALA A 76 6.61 -4.91 5.15
CA ALA A 76 7.48 -5.88 5.79
C ALA A 76 7.43 -5.75 7.29
N CYS A 77 7.39 -4.52 7.79
CA CYS A 77 7.33 -4.31 9.21
C CYS A 77 6.02 -4.80 9.79
N ARG A 78 4.96 -4.77 9.02
CA ARG A 78 3.70 -5.24 9.52
C ARG A 78 3.57 -6.73 9.45
N VAL A 79 4.00 -7.30 8.37
CA VAL A 79 3.83 -8.73 8.15
C VAL A 79 4.71 -9.57 9.03
N SER A 80 5.95 -9.23 9.14
CA SER A 80 6.86 -10.03 9.92
C SER A 80 6.47 -10.19 11.36
N PRO A 81 6.19 -9.13 12.09
CA PRO A 81 5.80 -9.29 13.47
C PRO A 81 4.53 -10.08 13.61
N LEU A 82 3.64 -9.90 12.68
CA LEU A 82 2.40 -10.59 12.74
C LEU A 82 2.58 -12.08 12.59
N GLN A 83 3.33 -12.48 11.60
CA GLN A 83 3.59 -13.86 11.40
C GLN A 83 4.30 -14.45 12.58
N PHE A 84 5.19 -13.73 13.15
CA PHE A 84 5.92 -14.16 14.28
C PHE A 84 5.00 -14.43 15.41
N GLN A 85 4.07 -13.54 15.68
CA GLN A 85 3.16 -13.74 16.72
C GLN A 85 2.28 -14.92 16.50
N LEU A 86 1.81 -15.11 15.32
CA LEU A 86 0.98 -16.25 15.05
C LEU A 86 1.70 -17.54 15.28
N ASN A 87 2.96 -17.55 15.07
CA ASN A 87 3.73 -18.76 15.26
C ASN A 87 4.07 -18.98 16.68
N GLU A 88 4.18 -17.96 17.45
CA GLU A 88 4.59 -18.10 18.80
C GLU A 88 3.50 -18.19 19.74
N GLU A 89 2.44 -17.57 19.43
CA GLU A 89 1.35 -17.55 20.24
C GLU A 89 0.92 -18.77 20.80
N PRO A 90 0.84 -19.68 20.13
CA PRO A 90 0.33 -20.86 20.64
C PRO A 90 1.01 -21.25 21.81
N ASN A 91 1.98 -20.72 21.97
CA ASN A 91 2.65 -21.14 23.07
C ASN A 91 1.98 -20.99 24.24
#